data_ea7c7caabcf836e538488b0ddb59efb8
#
_entry.id   ea7c7caabcf836e538488b0ddb59efb8
#
_cell.length_a   1.000
_cell.length_b   1.000
_cell.length_c   1.000
_cell.angle_alpha   90.00
_cell.angle_beta   90.00
_cell.angle_gamma   90.00
#
_symmetry.space_group_name_H-M   'P 1'
#
loop_
_entity.id
_entity.type
_entity.pdbx_description
1 polymer ?
#
loop_
_entity_poly.entity_id
_entity_poly.type
_entity_poly.pdbx_seq_one_letter_code
_entity_poly.pdbx_strand_id
1 'polypeptide(L)'
;MDGYEFEYQCAKILKRKHFSKIKVTQSSGDQGIDIIAFKHRKKYGIQCKYYTHPVGNKAVQEAYAGANFYDCDKAVVMTNITFTKSATQLAQKLDVELWPNCPVTPFYSLPFKIMSSLNAVLFLYAVLAFLSLKPEFDFIHLPFVPDTLTLVIILTASISGIFGWSFFLCNLIAAGAYLYLAFHTLILPIYVETGSYTNIHLLSLIPAGVHLLHAGWIKIRK
;
A
#
# COMPACT_ATOMS: atom_id res chain seq x y z
N MET A 1 -8.44 3.77 -3.53
CA MET A 1 -8.56 2.61 -4.41
C MET A 1 -9.96 2.62 -4.99
N ASP A 2 -10.08 2.49 -6.28
CA ASP A 2 -11.34 2.34 -6.99
C ASP A 2 -11.61 0.87 -7.36
N GLY A 3 -12.74 0.61 -8.05
CA GLY A 3 -13.11 -0.75 -8.45
C GLY A 3 -12.08 -1.40 -9.38
N TYR A 4 -11.54 -0.64 -10.33
CA TYR A 4 -10.54 -1.13 -11.28
C TYR A 4 -9.23 -1.54 -10.62
N GLU A 5 -8.74 -0.72 -9.69
CA GLU A 5 -7.55 -1.07 -8.93
C GLU A 5 -7.76 -2.37 -8.15
N PHE A 6 -8.97 -2.60 -7.63
CA PHE A 6 -9.30 -3.82 -6.92
C PHE A 6 -9.33 -5.04 -7.85
N GLU A 7 -9.85 -4.93 -9.06
CA GLU A 7 -9.81 -6.01 -10.08
C GLU A 7 -8.37 -6.45 -10.37
N TYR A 8 -7.45 -5.51 -10.55
CA TYR A 8 -6.02 -5.83 -10.72
C TYR A 8 -5.40 -6.48 -9.48
N GLN A 9 -5.86 -6.12 -8.27
CA GLN A 9 -5.44 -6.80 -7.04
C GLN A 9 -5.97 -8.24 -6.99
N CYS A 10 -7.22 -8.44 -7.36
CA CYS A 10 -7.82 -9.78 -7.48
C CYS A 10 -7.06 -10.64 -8.50
N ALA A 11 -6.70 -10.09 -9.66
CA ALA A 11 -5.88 -10.79 -10.66
C ALA A 11 -4.51 -11.22 -10.09
N LYS A 12 -3.85 -10.39 -9.26
CA LYS A 12 -2.61 -10.75 -8.57
C LYS A 12 -2.83 -11.87 -7.53
N ILE A 13 -3.96 -11.84 -6.81
CA ILE A 13 -4.32 -12.90 -5.85
C ILE A 13 -4.53 -14.22 -6.59
N LEU A 14 -5.27 -14.21 -7.70
CA LEU A 14 -5.47 -15.39 -8.55
C LEU A 14 -4.15 -15.97 -9.04
N LYS A 15 -3.21 -15.12 -9.51
CA LYS A 15 -1.87 -15.55 -9.93
C LYS A 15 -1.10 -16.25 -8.81
N ARG A 16 -1.15 -15.72 -7.58
CA ARG A 16 -0.53 -16.35 -6.39
C ARG A 16 -1.19 -17.69 -6.02
N LYS A 17 -2.47 -17.87 -6.35
CA LYS A 17 -3.22 -19.11 -6.16
C LYS A 17 -3.12 -20.08 -7.33
N HIS A 18 -2.12 -19.87 -8.22
CA HIS A 18 -1.80 -20.71 -9.36
C HIS A 18 -2.91 -20.79 -10.43
N PHE A 19 -3.69 -19.72 -10.61
CA PHE A 19 -4.53 -19.57 -11.80
C PHE A 19 -3.67 -19.14 -13.00
N SER A 20 -4.08 -19.60 -14.18
CA SER A 20 -3.46 -19.29 -15.46
C SER A 20 -4.40 -18.55 -16.39
N LYS A 21 -3.88 -17.99 -17.49
CA LYS A 21 -4.65 -17.26 -18.52
C LYS A 21 -5.60 -16.23 -17.92
N ILE A 22 -5.13 -15.47 -16.91
CA ILE A 22 -5.91 -14.46 -16.22
C ILE A 22 -6.11 -13.27 -17.16
N LYS A 23 -7.36 -12.96 -17.46
CA LYS A 23 -7.77 -11.82 -18.31
C LYS A 23 -8.78 -10.97 -17.57
N VAL A 24 -8.45 -9.71 -17.32
CA VAL A 24 -9.41 -8.69 -16.85
C VAL A 24 -10.27 -8.30 -18.06
N THR A 25 -11.57 -8.26 -17.89
CA THR A 25 -12.54 -7.90 -18.94
C THR A 25 -12.57 -6.38 -19.16
N GLN A 26 -13.22 -5.93 -20.22
CA GLN A 26 -13.44 -4.49 -20.41
C GLN A 26 -14.63 -4.03 -19.57
N SER A 27 -14.52 -2.86 -18.99
CA SER A 27 -15.46 -2.30 -17.99
C SER A 27 -16.87 -1.97 -18.48
N SER A 28 -17.16 -2.09 -19.75
CA SER A 28 -18.49 -1.88 -20.29
C SER A 28 -18.97 -3.12 -21.04
N GLY A 29 -20.12 -3.67 -20.59
CA GLY A 29 -20.71 -4.87 -21.19
C GLY A 29 -20.10 -6.19 -20.75
N ASP A 30 -19.42 -6.22 -19.60
CA ASP A 30 -18.75 -7.40 -19.02
C ASP A 30 -19.73 -8.46 -18.44
N GLN A 31 -21.03 -8.22 -18.55
CA GLN A 31 -22.12 -9.10 -18.08
C GLN A 31 -21.94 -9.56 -16.62
N GLY A 32 -21.25 -8.75 -15.80
CA GLY A 32 -21.02 -9.04 -14.39
C GLY A 32 -19.85 -9.98 -14.12
N ILE A 33 -18.88 -10.09 -15.05
CA ILE A 33 -17.62 -10.81 -14.84
C ILE A 33 -16.44 -9.87 -15.13
N ASP A 34 -15.67 -9.55 -14.09
CA ASP A 34 -14.53 -8.64 -14.18
C ASP A 34 -13.24 -9.39 -14.56
N ILE A 35 -13.14 -10.70 -14.25
CA ILE A 35 -11.95 -11.49 -14.57
C ILE A 35 -12.34 -12.89 -15.06
N ILE A 36 -11.71 -13.34 -16.14
CA ILE A 36 -11.72 -14.73 -16.58
C ILE A 36 -10.36 -15.34 -16.30
N ALA A 37 -10.34 -16.53 -15.68
CA ALA A 37 -9.11 -17.22 -15.33
C ALA A 37 -9.29 -18.76 -15.42
N PHE A 38 -8.19 -19.51 -15.49
CA PHE A 38 -8.22 -20.97 -15.59
C PHE A 38 -7.42 -21.61 -14.46
N LYS A 39 -7.97 -22.70 -13.90
CA LYS A 39 -7.29 -23.54 -12.92
C LYS A 39 -7.79 -24.99 -13.03
N HIS A 40 -6.85 -25.96 -13.02
CA HIS A 40 -7.17 -27.39 -13.12
C HIS A 40 -8.12 -27.73 -14.29
N ARG A 41 -7.87 -27.15 -15.48
CA ARG A 41 -8.67 -27.28 -16.70
C ARG A 41 -10.10 -26.68 -16.61
N LYS A 42 -10.46 -26.02 -15.51
CA LYS A 42 -11.75 -25.33 -15.34
C LYS A 42 -11.58 -23.84 -15.64
N LYS A 43 -12.60 -23.28 -16.28
CA LYS A 43 -12.74 -21.86 -16.56
C LYS A 43 -13.54 -21.21 -15.44
N TYR A 44 -13.01 -20.14 -14.88
CA TYR A 44 -13.61 -19.37 -13.79
C TYR A 44 -14.02 -18.01 -14.28
N GLY A 45 -15.26 -17.61 -13.95
CA GLY A 45 -15.75 -16.24 -14.06
C GLY A 45 -15.75 -15.58 -12.69
N ILE A 46 -15.05 -14.48 -12.54
CA ILE A 46 -14.84 -13.81 -11.26
C ILE A 46 -15.42 -12.41 -11.30
N GLN A 47 -16.31 -12.10 -10.36
CA GLN A 47 -16.83 -10.76 -10.07
C GLN A 47 -16.06 -10.18 -8.89
N CYS A 48 -15.59 -8.93 -9.00
CA CYS A 48 -14.87 -8.21 -7.97
C CYS A 48 -15.72 -7.08 -7.38
N LYS A 49 -15.87 -7.02 -6.06
CA LYS A 49 -16.62 -5.95 -5.37
C LYS A 49 -15.77 -5.30 -4.30
N TYR A 50 -15.40 -4.04 -4.52
CA TYR A 50 -14.70 -3.20 -3.56
C TYR A 50 -15.69 -2.30 -2.84
N TYR A 51 -16.08 -2.67 -1.61
CA TYR A 51 -17.10 -1.97 -0.85
C TYR A 51 -16.63 -1.65 0.57
N THR A 52 -17.38 -0.76 1.24
CA THR A 52 -17.23 -0.42 2.66
C THR A 52 -18.26 -1.12 3.56
N HIS A 53 -19.19 -1.84 2.96
CA HIS A 53 -20.26 -2.59 3.62
C HIS A 53 -20.37 -4.01 3.06
N PRO A 54 -20.96 -4.98 3.81
CA PRO A 54 -21.07 -6.37 3.37
C PRO A 54 -21.75 -6.52 2.01
N VAL A 55 -21.21 -7.40 1.17
CA VAL A 55 -21.70 -7.67 -0.19
C VAL A 55 -22.97 -8.50 -0.14
N GLY A 56 -24.03 -8.03 -0.81
CA GLY A 56 -25.35 -8.66 -0.85
C GLY A 56 -25.56 -9.60 -2.04
N ASN A 57 -26.80 -10.11 -2.17
CA ASN A 57 -27.24 -11.09 -3.17
C ASN A 57 -26.96 -10.67 -4.61
N LYS A 58 -27.04 -9.36 -4.91
CA LYS A 58 -26.86 -8.83 -6.27
C LYS A 58 -25.54 -9.28 -6.89
N ALA A 59 -24.43 -9.22 -6.14
CA ALA A 59 -23.12 -9.63 -6.63
C ALA A 59 -23.06 -11.13 -6.95
N VAL A 60 -23.74 -11.97 -6.17
CA VAL A 60 -23.83 -13.41 -6.41
C VAL A 60 -24.65 -13.70 -7.68
N GLN A 61 -25.75 -12.99 -7.87
CA GLN A 61 -26.60 -13.11 -9.06
C GLN A 61 -25.86 -12.66 -10.32
N GLU A 62 -25.15 -11.52 -10.27
CA GLU A 62 -24.31 -11.01 -11.35
C GLU A 62 -23.22 -12.03 -11.73
N ALA A 63 -22.47 -12.54 -10.74
CA ALA A 63 -21.42 -13.53 -10.98
C ALA A 63 -21.95 -14.82 -11.58
N TYR A 64 -23.10 -15.32 -11.09
CA TYR A 64 -23.74 -16.53 -11.62
C TYR A 64 -24.19 -16.34 -13.07
N ALA A 65 -24.92 -15.26 -13.36
CA ALA A 65 -25.41 -14.96 -14.70
C ALA A 65 -24.25 -14.74 -15.69
N GLY A 66 -23.26 -13.95 -15.31
CA GLY A 66 -22.10 -13.69 -16.14
C GLY A 66 -21.23 -14.92 -16.39
N ALA A 67 -21.05 -15.78 -15.38
CA ALA A 67 -20.31 -17.03 -15.56
C ALA A 67 -20.98 -17.94 -16.60
N ASN A 68 -22.31 -18.03 -16.58
CA ASN A 68 -23.07 -18.77 -17.59
C ASN A 68 -22.94 -18.12 -18.99
N PHE A 69 -22.99 -16.80 -19.07
CA PHE A 69 -22.83 -16.07 -20.34
C PHE A 69 -21.48 -16.33 -21.00
N TYR A 70 -20.43 -16.44 -20.20
CA TYR A 70 -19.06 -16.70 -20.67
C TYR A 70 -18.69 -18.19 -20.69
N ASP A 71 -19.63 -19.11 -20.56
CA ASP A 71 -19.36 -20.57 -20.51
C ASP A 71 -18.26 -20.93 -19.50
N CYS A 72 -18.36 -20.38 -18.28
CA CYS A 72 -17.46 -20.69 -17.20
C CYS A 72 -17.95 -21.87 -16.38
N ASP A 73 -17.03 -22.76 -15.99
CA ASP A 73 -17.34 -23.92 -15.14
C ASP A 73 -17.64 -23.53 -13.69
N LYS A 74 -17.14 -22.38 -13.26
CA LYS A 74 -17.28 -21.88 -11.88
C LYS A 74 -17.45 -20.36 -11.85
N ALA A 75 -18.36 -19.91 -10.99
CA ALA A 75 -18.54 -18.50 -10.65
C ALA A 75 -17.89 -18.20 -9.30
N VAL A 76 -17.22 -17.06 -9.18
CA VAL A 76 -16.55 -16.59 -7.96
C VAL A 76 -16.90 -15.14 -7.70
N VAL A 77 -17.17 -14.76 -6.45
CA VAL A 77 -17.22 -13.35 -6.03
C VAL A 77 -16.07 -13.08 -5.07
N MET A 78 -15.23 -12.11 -5.42
CA MET A 78 -14.12 -11.64 -4.59
C MET A 78 -14.44 -10.27 -4.00
N THR A 79 -14.19 -10.07 -2.70
CA THR A 79 -14.40 -8.77 -2.03
C THR A 79 -13.35 -8.50 -0.97
N ASN A 80 -13.09 -7.21 -0.73
CA ASN A 80 -12.21 -6.74 0.36
C ASN A 80 -12.85 -6.86 1.76
N ILE A 81 -14.16 -7.15 1.83
CA ILE A 81 -14.94 -7.22 3.06
C ILE A 81 -15.67 -8.56 3.16
N THR A 82 -16.71 -8.65 3.96
CA THR A 82 -17.53 -9.84 4.18
C THR A 82 -18.78 -9.87 3.28
N PHE A 83 -19.51 -11.00 3.31
CA PHE A 83 -20.81 -11.17 2.64
C PHE A 83 -21.95 -11.15 3.66
N THR A 84 -23.14 -10.75 3.21
CA THR A 84 -24.37 -10.88 4.02
C THR A 84 -24.76 -12.36 4.17
N LYS A 85 -25.52 -12.69 5.21
CA LYS A 85 -26.06 -14.05 5.40
C LYS A 85 -26.87 -14.52 4.19
N SER A 86 -27.70 -13.64 3.62
CA SER A 86 -28.50 -13.96 2.44
C SER A 86 -27.63 -14.24 1.20
N ALA A 87 -26.57 -13.45 0.99
CA ALA A 87 -25.63 -13.70 -0.11
C ALA A 87 -24.91 -15.06 0.05
N THR A 88 -24.52 -15.43 1.26
CA THR A 88 -23.91 -16.74 1.53
C THR A 88 -24.87 -17.88 1.26
N GLN A 89 -26.12 -17.76 1.70
CA GLN A 89 -27.16 -18.77 1.41
C GLN A 89 -27.44 -18.92 -0.09
N LEU A 90 -27.51 -17.80 -0.81
CA LEU A 90 -27.73 -17.81 -2.24
C LEU A 90 -26.56 -18.45 -2.99
N ALA A 91 -25.32 -18.09 -2.61
CA ALA A 91 -24.12 -18.64 -3.21
C ALA A 91 -24.00 -20.17 -3.05
N GLN A 92 -24.38 -20.70 -1.89
CA GLN A 92 -24.44 -22.15 -1.65
C GLN A 92 -25.45 -22.84 -2.60
N LYS A 93 -26.62 -22.24 -2.84
CA LYS A 93 -27.63 -22.80 -3.76
C LYS A 93 -27.21 -22.75 -5.23
N LEU A 94 -26.47 -21.72 -5.62
CA LEU A 94 -26.02 -21.49 -7.00
C LEU A 94 -24.64 -22.05 -7.32
N ASP A 95 -23.99 -22.70 -6.36
CA ASP A 95 -22.58 -23.17 -6.46
C ASP A 95 -21.59 -22.05 -6.84
N VAL A 96 -21.80 -20.85 -6.26
CA VAL A 96 -20.92 -19.70 -6.43
C VAL A 96 -19.92 -19.65 -5.28
N GLU A 97 -18.62 -19.60 -5.59
CA GLU A 97 -17.56 -19.47 -4.58
C GLU A 97 -17.48 -18.04 -4.05
N LEU A 98 -17.40 -17.88 -2.72
CA LEU A 98 -17.23 -16.57 -2.07
C LEU A 98 -15.84 -16.44 -1.48
N TRP A 99 -15.12 -15.38 -1.87
CA TRP A 99 -13.78 -15.04 -1.34
C TRP A 99 -13.84 -13.71 -0.61
N PRO A 100 -14.16 -13.73 0.70
CA PRO A 100 -14.16 -12.54 1.54
C PRO A 100 -12.74 -12.09 1.92
N ASN A 101 -12.63 -10.85 2.42
CA ASN A 101 -11.41 -10.29 3.00
C ASN A 101 -10.18 -10.40 2.09
N CYS A 102 -10.37 -10.24 0.78
CA CYS A 102 -9.28 -10.22 -0.16
C CYS A 102 -8.32 -9.07 0.19
N PRO A 103 -7.01 -9.34 0.34
CA PRO A 103 -6.07 -8.33 0.79
C PRO A 103 -5.94 -7.20 -0.25
N VAL A 104 -6.01 -5.99 0.23
CA VAL A 104 -5.85 -4.78 -0.56
C VAL A 104 -4.48 -4.17 -0.27
N THR A 105 -3.63 -4.06 -1.30
CA THR A 105 -2.33 -3.41 -1.18
C THR A 105 -2.42 -2.01 -1.80
N PRO A 106 -2.15 -0.94 -1.04
CA PRO A 106 -2.21 0.41 -1.61
C PRO A 106 -1.17 0.58 -2.72
N PHE A 107 -1.49 1.40 -3.72
CA PHE A 107 -0.60 1.71 -4.85
C PHE A 107 0.79 2.16 -4.38
N TYR A 108 0.84 2.96 -3.31
CA TYR A 108 2.07 3.46 -2.71
C TYR A 108 2.74 2.50 -1.71
N SER A 109 2.32 1.24 -1.65
CA SER A 109 2.95 0.25 -0.74
C SER A 109 4.42 -0.01 -1.06
N LEU A 110 4.80 0.02 -2.34
CA LEU A 110 6.20 -0.14 -2.74
C LEU A 110 7.06 1.07 -2.37
N PRO A 111 6.68 2.32 -2.68
CA PRO A 111 7.39 3.51 -2.19
C PRO A 111 7.52 3.52 -0.67
N PHE A 112 6.47 3.13 0.06
CA PHE A 112 6.52 3.07 1.52
C PHE A 112 7.51 2.01 2.04
N LYS A 113 7.57 0.82 1.42
CA LYS A 113 8.54 -0.23 1.78
C LYS A 113 9.98 0.22 1.55
N ILE A 114 10.24 0.88 0.40
CA ILE A 114 11.56 1.45 0.11
C ILE A 114 11.89 2.49 1.18
N MET A 115 10.96 3.36 1.53
CA MET A 115 11.14 4.40 2.54
C MET A 115 11.38 3.81 3.93
N SER A 116 10.67 2.74 4.30
CA SER A 116 10.88 2.03 5.56
C SER A 116 12.28 1.41 5.63
N SER A 117 12.79 0.86 4.52
CA SER A 117 14.17 0.34 4.45
C SER A 117 15.22 1.47 4.58
N LEU A 118 15.00 2.60 3.92
CA LEU A 118 15.84 3.78 4.06
C LEU A 118 15.83 4.34 5.50
N ASN A 119 14.68 4.32 6.16
CA ASN A 119 14.58 4.69 7.58
C ASN A 119 15.44 3.80 8.48
N ALA A 120 15.52 2.49 8.21
CA ALA A 120 16.37 1.59 8.97
C ALA A 120 17.88 1.93 8.77
N VAL A 121 18.29 2.28 7.55
CA VAL A 121 19.66 2.73 7.25
C VAL A 121 19.98 4.06 7.95
N LEU A 122 19.05 5.02 7.89
CA LEU A 122 19.21 6.31 8.57
C LEU A 122 19.27 6.15 10.09
N PHE A 123 18.48 5.25 10.66
CA PHE A 123 18.54 4.92 12.08
C PHE A 123 19.92 4.39 12.47
N LEU A 124 20.44 3.42 11.71
CA LEU A 124 21.76 2.87 11.97
C LEU A 124 22.84 3.96 11.86
N TYR A 125 22.79 4.80 10.82
CA TYR A 125 23.73 5.92 10.67
C TYR A 125 23.65 6.89 11.86
N ALA A 126 22.46 7.26 12.31
CA ALA A 126 22.29 8.17 13.45
C ALA A 126 22.80 7.57 14.77
N VAL A 127 22.64 6.25 14.97
CA VAL A 127 23.20 5.54 16.12
C VAL A 127 24.74 5.56 16.07
N LEU A 128 25.34 5.26 14.93
CA LEU A 128 26.80 5.31 14.75
C LEU A 128 27.34 6.73 14.95
N ALA A 129 26.65 7.75 14.42
CA ALA A 129 27.01 9.15 14.61
C ALA A 129 26.94 9.57 16.09
N PHE A 130 25.90 9.11 16.82
CA PHE A 130 25.80 9.36 18.24
C PHE A 130 26.91 8.68 19.04
N LEU A 131 27.29 7.45 18.68
CA LEU A 131 28.40 6.72 19.31
C LEU A 131 29.72 7.39 19.02
N SER A 132 30.00 7.90 17.81
CA SER A 132 31.23 8.59 17.44
C SER A 132 31.49 9.87 18.24
N LEU A 133 30.45 10.45 18.87
CA LEU A 133 30.60 11.58 19.80
C LEU A 133 31.16 11.16 21.17
N LYS A 134 31.30 9.87 21.45
CA LYS A 134 31.81 9.32 22.70
C LYS A 134 33.29 8.96 22.55
N PRO A 135 34.18 9.40 23.45
CA PRO A 135 35.62 9.13 23.37
C PRO A 135 35.95 7.62 23.39
N GLU A 136 35.07 6.80 23.95
CA GLU A 136 35.23 5.34 24.00
C GLU A 136 35.09 4.67 22.62
N PHE A 137 34.51 5.37 21.62
CA PHE A 137 34.27 4.88 20.25
C PHE A 137 35.03 5.66 19.19
N ASP A 138 36.22 6.20 19.50
CA ASP A 138 37.04 7.01 18.60
C ASP A 138 37.41 6.29 17.28
N PHE A 139 37.33 4.97 17.25
CA PHE A 139 37.53 4.18 16.04
C PHE A 139 36.43 4.32 14.98
N ILE A 140 35.28 4.95 15.32
CA ILE A 140 34.17 5.19 14.38
C ILE A 140 34.40 6.51 13.66
N HIS A 141 34.94 6.46 12.44
CA HIS A 141 35.13 7.62 11.59
C HIS A 141 33.98 7.74 10.57
N LEU A 142 33.10 8.71 10.76
CA LEU A 142 32.04 9.00 9.81
C LEU A 142 32.38 10.23 8.95
N PRO A 143 31.98 10.24 7.66
CA PRO A 143 32.29 11.36 6.76
C PRO A 143 31.60 12.67 7.18
N PHE A 144 30.51 12.58 7.92
CA PHE A 144 29.74 13.71 8.43
C PHE A 144 29.04 13.33 9.73
N VAL A 145 29.16 14.15 10.76
CA VAL A 145 28.42 14.00 12.02
C VAL A 145 27.55 15.23 12.21
N PRO A 146 26.20 15.10 12.11
CA PRO A 146 25.27 16.19 12.32
C PRO A 146 25.33 16.71 13.77
N ASP A 147 24.87 17.95 13.99
CA ASP A 147 24.68 18.48 15.35
C ASP A 147 23.65 17.66 16.15
N THR A 148 23.71 17.79 17.47
CA THR A 148 22.89 16.97 18.38
C THR A 148 21.39 17.09 18.11
N LEU A 149 20.88 18.28 17.77
CA LEU A 149 19.45 18.48 17.48
C LEU A 149 19.05 17.75 16.20
N THR A 150 19.83 17.89 15.16
CA THR A 150 19.62 17.20 13.89
C THR A 150 19.67 15.67 14.07
N LEU A 151 20.57 15.14 14.87
CA LEU A 151 20.63 13.72 15.22
C LEU A 151 19.36 13.23 15.92
N VAL A 152 18.84 13.97 16.89
CA VAL A 152 17.60 13.62 17.59
C VAL A 152 16.42 13.59 16.61
N ILE A 153 16.36 14.55 15.68
CA ILE A 153 15.29 14.60 14.67
C ILE A 153 15.40 13.42 13.69
N ILE A 154 16.61 13.09 13.24
CA ILE A 154 16.84 11.91 12.36
C ILE A 154 16.44 10.63 13.06
N LEU A 155 16.78 10.44 14.34
CA LEU A 155 16.38 9.28 15.13
C LEU A 155 14.85 9.21 15.25
N THR A 156 14.19 10.33 15.58
CA THR A 156 12.74 10.39 15.70
C THR A 156 12.04 10.04 14.36
N ALA A 157 12.51 10.63 13.26
CA ALA A 157 12.00 10.35 11.92
C ALA A 157 12.17 8.88 11.55
N SER A 158 13.35 8.32 11.80
CA SER A 158 13.70 6.94 11.43
C SER A 158 12.89 5.92 12.23
N ILE A 159 12.79 6.06 13.55
CA ILE A 159 11.99 5.19 14.41
C ILE A 159 10.52 5.27 14.02
N SER A 160 9.96 6.47 13.93
CA SER A 160 8.58 6.68 13.55
C SER A 160 8.27 6.13 12.14
N GLY A 161 9.20 6.26 11.21
CA GLY A 161 9.07 5.73 9.85
C GLY A 161 9.10 4.21 9.78
N ILE A 162 9.90 3.54 10.62
CA ILE A 162 9.92 2.07 10.73
C ILE A 162 8.58 1.53 11.22
N PHE A 163 8.01 2.14 12.25
CA PHE A 163 6.72 1.74 12.83
C PHE A 163 5.51 2.26 12.05
N GLY A 164 5.70 3.15 11.08
CA GLY A 164 4.63 3.78 10.31
C GLY A 164 3.72 2.81 9.53
N TRP A 165 4.17 1.56 9.28
CA TRP A 165 3.36 0.57 8.56
C TRP A 165 2.00 0.30 9.20
N SER A 166 1.90 0.29 10.53
CA SER A 166 0.69 -0.05 11.26
C SER A 166 0.05 1.14 12.00
N PHE A 167 0.79 2.23 12.22
CA PHE A 167 0.37 3.31 13.11
C PHE A 167 0.27 4.63 12.38
N PHE A 168 -0.95 5.18 12.34
CA PHE A 168 -1.25 6.49 11.75
C PHE A 168 -0.37 7.62 12.33
N LEU A 169 -0.29 7.69 13.67
CA LEU A 169 0.47 8.74 14.35
C LEU A 169 1.97 8.68 14.04
N CYS A 170 2.54 7.48 13.95
CA CYS A 170 3.94 7.31 13.58
C CYS A 170 4.25 7.87 12.19
N ASN A 171 3.33 7.69 11.22
CA ASN A 171 3.50 8.30 9.90
C ASN A 171 3.43 9.82 9.92
N LEU A 172 2.56 10.41 10.75
CA LEU A 172 2.50 11.87 10.89
C LEU A 172 3.78 12.43 11.53
N ILE A 173 4.30 11.78 12.57
CA ILE A 173 5.55 12.17 13.21
C ILE A 173 6.72 12.07 12.21
N ALA A 174 6.82 10.96 11.48
CA ALA A 174 7.86 10.79 10.45
C ALA A 174 7.74 11.86 9.36
N ALA A 175 6.53 12.14 8.87
CA ALA A 175 6.30 13.18 7.87
C ALA A 175 6.72 14.56 8.36
N GLY A 176 6.33 14.93 9.58
CA GLY A 176 6.71 16.21 10.20
C GLY A 176 8.22 16.35 10.39
N ALA A 177 8.89 15.30 10.88
CA ALA A 177 10.33 15.29 11.04
C ALA A 177 11.08 15.41 9.69
N TYR A 178 10.63 14.71 8.65
CA TYR A 178 11.21 14.83 7.30
C TYR A 178 10.97 16.20 6.67
N LEU A 179 9.80 16.80 6.89
CA LEU A 179 9.54 18.18 6.44
C LEU A 179 10.49 19.17 7.11
N TYR A 180 10.69 19.05 8.44
CA TYR A 180 11.61 19.88 9.17
C TYR A 180 13.05 19.71 8.66
N LEU A 181 13.53 18.48 8.51
CA LEU A 181 14.87 18.20 7.98
C LEU A 181 15.04 18.77 6.57
N ALA A 182 14.08 18.52 5.67
CA ALA A 182 14.13 19.05 4.31
C ALA A 182 14.24 20.58 4.29
N PHE A 183 13.44 21.26 5.10
CA PHE A 183 13.44 22.71 5.16
C PHE A 183 14.73 23.26 5.77
N HIS A 184 15.11 22.75 6.95
CA HIS A 184 16.19 23.34 7.74
C HIS A 184 17.57 22.98 7.19
N THR A 185 17.78 21.76 6.69
CA THR A 185 19.12 21.29 6.28
C THR A 185 19.39 21.43 4.79
N LEU A 186 18.36 21.48 3.95
CA LEU A 186 18.51 21.52 2.50
C LEU A 186 17.94 22.80 1.87
N ILE A 187 16.70 23.15 2.20
CA ILE A 187 16.00 24.24 1.52
C ILE A 187 16.49 25.60 2.01
N LEU A 188 16.52 25.81 3.33
CA LEU A 188 16.89 27.09 3.91
C LEU A 188 18.33 27.54 3.60
N PRO A 189 19.37 26.70 3.78
CA PRO A 189 20.76 27.10 3.45
C PRO A 189 20.93 27.51 1.99
N ILE A 190 20.32 26.76 1.05
CA ILE A 190 20.46 27.07 -0.37
C ILE A 190 19.68 28.33 -0.75
N TYR A 191 18.50 28.54 -0.17
CA TYR A 191 17.77 29.78 -0.39
C TYR A 191 18.58 30.99 0.11
N VAL A 192 19.24 30.89 1.26
CA VAL A 192 20.10 31.95 1.80
C VAL A 192 21.29 32.25 0.88
N GLU A 193 21.91 31.22 0.29
CA GLU A 193 23.05 31.37 -0.62
C GLU A 193 22.66 31.86 -2.02
N THR A 194 21.59 31.31 -2.59
CA THR A 194 21.24 31.51 -4.00
C THR A 194 20.08 32.47 -4.24
N GLY A 195 19.29 32.76 -3.21
CA GLY A 195 18.04 33.54 -3.31
C GLY A 195 16.92 32.86 -4.13
N SER A 196 17.10 31.58 -4.48
CA SER A 196 16.11 30.83 -5.28
C SER A 196 16.00 29.38 -4.87
N TYR A 197 14.80 28.80 -5.04
CA TYR A 197 14.56 27.37 -4.86
C TYR A 197 14.80 26.64 -6.18
N THR A 198 15.59 25.56 -6.16
CA THR A 198 15.81 24.69 -7.31
C THR A 198 14.93 23.44 -7.25
N ASN A 199 14.67 22.80 -8.39
CA ASN A 199 13.82 21.59 -8.46
C ASN A 199 14.37 20.40 -7.65
N ILE A 200 15.66 20.35 -7.37
CA ILE A 200 16.30 19.31 -6.59
C ILE A 200 15.78 19.29 -5.15
N HIS A 201 15.40 20.46 -4.60
CA HIS A 201 14.91 20.56 -3.22
C HIS A 201 13.52 19.97 -3.05
N LEU A 202 12.70 19.94 -4.11
CA LEU A 202 11.39 19.28 -4.07
C LEU A 202 11.51 17.77 -3.84
N LEU A 203 12.58 17.14 -4.29
CA LEU A 203 12.83 15.71 -4.07
C LEU A 203 13.02 15.36 -2.59
N SER A 204 13.54 16.31 -1.78
CA SER A 204 13.69 16.12 -0.33
C SER A 204 12.35 15.99 0.41
N LEU A 205 11.23 16.41 -0.20
CA LEU A 205 9.88 16.29 0.34
C LEU A 205 9.23 14.92 0.07
N ILE A 206 9.82 14.09 -0.82
CA ILE A 206 9.26 12.77 -1.17
C ILE A 206 9.03 11.88 0.06
N PRO A 207 9.99 11.72 1.01
CA PRO A 207 9.78 10.94 2.22
C PRO A 207 8.55 11.38 3.03
N ALA A 208 8.41 12.68 3.23
CA ALA A 208 7.26 13.25 3.94
C ALA A 208 5.95 12.93 3.22
N GLY A 209 5.89 13.11 1.89
CA GLY A 209 4.72 12.80 1.07
C GLY A 209 4.31 11.33 1.15
N VAL A 210 5.27 10.41 1.08
CA VAL A 210 5.02 8.95 1.20
C VAL A 210 4.41 8.61 2.56
N HIS A 211 4.92 9.19 3.66
CA HIS A 211 4.38 8.94 5.00
C HIS A 211 2.98 9.55 5.18
N LEU A 212 2.71 10.74 4.64
CA LEU A 212 1.38 11.35 4.68
C LEU A 212 0.34 10.53 3.91
N LEU A 213 0.67 10.05 2.71
CA LEU A 213 -0.23 9.19 1.93
C LEU A 213 -0.53 7.89 2.67
N HIS A 214 0.48 7.27 3.29
CA HIS A 214 0.29 6.05 4.05
C HIS A 214 -0.53 6.28 5.32
N ALA A 215 -0.34 7.39 6.02
CA ALA A 215 -1.17 7.79 7.16
C ALA A 215 -2.64 7.92 6.75
N GLY A 216 -2.92 8.62 5.64
CA GLY A 216 -4.28 8.75 5.10
C GLY A 216 -4.93 7.38 4.82
N TRP A 217 -4.19 6.45 4.22
CA TRP A 217 -4.68 5.11 3.94
C TRP A 217 -5.01 4.31 5.22
N ILE A 218 -4.16 4.37 6.25
CA ILE A 218 -4.43 3.71 7.55
C ILE A 218 -5.73 4.23 8.17
N LYS A 219 -5.98 5.55 8.07
CA LYS A 219 -7.20 6.18 8.62
C LYS A 219 -8.47 5.72 7.88
N ILE A 220 -8.41 5.54 6.57
CA ILE A 220 -9.56 5.10 5.75
C ILE A 220 -9.91 3.63 6.01
N ARG A 221 -8.92 2.81 6.37
CA ARG A 221 -9.10 1.36 6.58
C ARG A 221 -9.71 1.00 7.93
N LYS A 222 -9.69 1.89 8.91
CA LYS A 222 -10.34 1.73 10.22
C LYS A 222 -11.79 2.20 10.18
#